data_0d9768a63f1f70788ddfdfaaec07f0d2
#
_entry.id   0d9768a63f1f70788ddfdfaaec07f0d2
#
_cell.length_a   1.000
_cell.length_b   1.000
_cell.length_c   1.000
_cell.angle_alpha   90.00
_cell.angle_beta   90.00
_cell.angle_gamma   90.00
#
_symmetry.space_group_name_H-M   'P 1'
#
loop_
_entity.id
_entity.type
_entity.pdbx_description
1 polymer ?
#
loop_
_entity_poly.entity_id
_entity_poly.type
_entity_poly.pdbx_seq_one_letter_code
_entity_poly.pdbx_strand_id
1 'polypeptide(L)'
;MKKLIAISFLLLSGCSIFPETKEELLQTGTKSPEYCFNDESERVAQRVETYLSKCYRPSYVRTGEVTGFVNNQQVKKEVSNGATELSVYSPSGTGAGYFLNVLISKGDSSCKTKMSVTAYNFAWVRHFKKLNESANGGDPWCPL
;
A
#
# COMPACT_ATOMS: atom_id res chain seq x y z
N MET A 1 -54.29 -6.74 24.03
CA MET A 1 -53.37 -5.73 23.50
C MET A 1 -51.94 -6.18 23.75
N LYS A 2 -51.30 -6.83 22.78
CA LYS A 2 -49.91 -7.31 22.89
C LYS A 2 -49.01 -6.28 22.21
N LYS A 3 -48.18 -5.55 23.02
CA LYS A 3 -47.19 -4.60 22.51
C LYS A 3 -46.00 -5.41 21.99
N LEU A 4 -45.82 -5.44 20.67
CA LEU A 4 -44.62 -5.91 20.02
C LEU A 4 -43.54 -4.84 20.20
N ILE A 5 -42.53 -5.14 21.03
CA ILE A 5 -41.31 -4.36 21.14
C ILE A 5 -40.40 -4.84 20.02
N ALA A 6 -40.29 -4.05 18.95
CA ALA A 6 -39.31 -4.24 17.90
C ALA A 6 -37.95 -3.78 18.43
N ILE A 7 -37.12 -4.71 18.82
CA ILE A 7 -35.72 -4.45 19.16
C ILE A 7 -34.98 -4.24 17.85
N SER A 8 -34.74 -2.98 17.51
CA SER A 8 -33.88 -2.59 16.40
C SER A 8 -32.43 -2.87 16.78
N PHE A 9 -31.89 -3.98 16.31
CA PHE A 9 -30.45 -4.24 16.37
C PHE A 9 -29.76 -3.25 15.43
N LEU A 10 -29.28 -2.13 15.95
CA LEU A 10 -28.26 -1.32 15.28
C LEU A 10 -26.99 -2.17 15.19
N LEU A 11 -26.77 -2.73 14.03
CA LEU A 11 -25.48 -3.28 13.63
C LEU A 11 -24.48 -2.12 13.60
N LEU A 12 -23.75 -1.94 14.70
CA LEU A 12 -22.53 -1.14 14.74
C LEU A 12 -21.49 -1.89 13.89
N SER A 13 -21.57 -1.73 12.57
CA SER A 13 -20.46 -2.04 11.70
C SER A 13 -19.35 -1.08 12.11
N GLY A 14 -18.35 -1.59 12.82
CA GLY A 14 -17.13 -0.86 13.13
C GLY A 14 -16.52 -0.43 11.80
N CYS A 15 -16.66 0.85 11.46
CA CYS A 15 -15.96 1.43 10.32
C CYS A 15 -14.47 1.36 10.63
N SER A 16 -13.77 0.41 10.03
CA SER A 16 -12.32 0.46 9.95
C SER A 16 -11.94 1.76 9.25
N ILE A 17 -11.04 2.53 9.84
CA ILE A 17 -10.58 3.80 9.25
C ILE A 17 -9.69 3.52 8.03
N PHE A 18 -9.09 2.33 7.95
CA PHE A 18 -8.19 1.90 6.89
C PHE A 18 -8.80 0.75 6.10
N PRO A 19 -8.55 0.64 4.78
CA PRO A 19 -8.94 -0.52 4.00
C PRO A 19 -8.36 -1.81 4.61
N GLU A 20 -9.24 -2.75 4.97
CA GLU A 20 -8.81 -3.99 5.62
C GLU A 20 -8.20 -4.97 4.63
N THR A 21 -8.55 -4.85 3.36
CA THR A 21 -8.07 -5.70 2.27
C THR A 21 -7.43 -4.88 1.15
N LYS A 22 -6.59 -5.54 0.36
CA LYS A 22 -6.01 -4.95 -0.85
C LYS A 22 -7.11 -4.56 -1.84
N GLU A 23 -8.11 -5.41 -2.00
CA GLU A 23 -9.24 -5.20 -2.90
C GLU A 23 -10.03 -3.95 -2.53
N GLU A 24 -10.26 -3.72 -1.26
CA GLU A 24 -10.90 -2.51 -0.76
C GLU A 24 -10.06 -1.26 -1.05
N LEU A 25 -8.73 -1.32 -0.81
CA LEU A 25 -7.81 -0.24 -1.19
C LEU A 25 -7.90 0.06 -2.68
N LEU A 26 -7.90 -0.96 -3.54
CA LEU A 26 -7.95 -0.78 -5.00
C LEU A 26 -9.27 -0.17 -5.47
N GLN A 27 -10.37 -0.39 -4.74
CA GLN A 27 -11.69 0.18 -5.05
C GLN A 27 -11.84 1.61 -4.54
N THR A 28 -11.36 1.91 -3.34
CA THR A 28 -11.63 3.18 -2.65
C THR A 28 -10.48 4.17 -2.70
N GLY A 29 -9.26 3.70 -2.96
CA GLY A 29 -8.05 4.50 -2.92
C GLY A 29 -7.90 5.48 -4.09
N THR A 30 -7.05 6.47 -3.88
CA THR A 30 -6.66 7.43 -4.91
C THR A 30 -5.64 6.80 -5.85
N LYS A 31 -5.89 6.84 -7.15
CA LYS A 31 -5.03 6.25 -8.17
C LYS A 31 -4.09 7.28 -8.77
N SER A 32 -2.85 6.86 -9.03
CA SER A 32 -1.88 7.67 -9.79
C SER A 32 -2.21 7.68 -11.29
N PRO A 33 -1.62 8.59 -12.06
CA PRO A 33 -1.43 8.36 -13.49
C PRO A 33 -0.68 7.06 -13.74
N GLU A 34 -0.86 6.46 -14.93
CA GLU A 34 -0.02 5.37 -15.38
C GLU A 34 1.37 5.90 -15.74
N TYR A 35 2.41 5.34 -15.14
CA TYR A 35 3.80 5.67 -15.45
C TYR A 35 4.38 4.68 -16.45
N CYS A 36 5.20 5.19 -17.34
CA CYS A 36 5.83 4.44 -18.43
C CYS A 36 7.34 4.44 -18.27
N PHE A 37 7.97 3.27 -18.39
CA PHE A 37 9.43 3.11 -18.31
C PHE A 37 9.98 2.31 -19.48
N ASN A 38 11.21 2.65 -19.89
CA ASN A 38 11.94 1.94 -20.93
C ASN A 38 12.77 0.75 -20.40
N ASP A 39 12.87 0.62 -19.09
CA ASP A 39 13.53 -0.51 -18.42
C ASP A 39 12.59 -1.73 -18.36
N GLU A 40 13.18 -2.90 -18.18
CA GLU A 40 12.43 -4.16 -17.99
C GLU A 40 11.64 -4.14 -16.66
N SER A 41 10.49 -4.81 -16.65
CA SER A 41 9.56 -4.79 -15.50
C SER A 41 10.20 -5.32 -14.21
N GLU A 42 11.05 -6.32 -14.29
CA GLU A 42 11.77 -6.87 -13.15
C GLU A 42 12.72 -5.84 -12.52
N ARG A 43 13.40 -5.04 -13.35
CA ARG A 43 14.32 -3.99 -12.86
C ARG A 43 13.55 -2.85 -12.20
N VAL A 44 12.44 -2.43 -12.80
CA VAL A 44 11.55 -1.41 -12.23
C VAL A 44 10.99 -1.92 -10.89
N ALA A 45 10.50 -3.16 -10.85
CA ALA A 45 9.97 -3.77 -9.64
C ALA A 45 11.02 -3.87 -8.53
N GLN A 46 12.25 -4.27 -8.85
CA GLN A 46 13.34 -4.36 -7.87
C GLN A 46 13.67 -3.00 -7.26
N ARG A 47 13.74 -1.94 -8.06
CA ARG A 47 14.01 -0.56 -7.57
C ARG A 47 12.91 -0.08 -6.62
N VAL A 48 11.66 -0.26 -7.01
CA VAL A 48 10.49 0.12 -6.20
C VAL A 48 10.43 -0.70 -4.91
N GLU A 49 10.66 -2.01 -4.97
CA GLU A 49 10.72 -2.89 -3.80
C GLU A 49 11.81 -2.47 -2.83
N THR A 50 13.01 -2.16 -3.34
CA THR A 50 14.13 -1.67 -2.53
C THR A 50 13.77 -0.38 -1.81
N TYR A 51 13.17 0.58 -2.50
CA TYR A 51 12.71 1.84 -1.91
C TYR A 51 11.64 1.60 -0.84
N LEU A 52 10.61 0.84 -1.14
CA LEU A 52 9.53 0.54 -0.19
C LEU A 52 10.08 -0.20 1.05
N SER A 53 10.94 -1.19 0.86
CA SER A 53 11.54 -1.95 1.96
C SER A 53 12.50 -1.11 2.82
N LYS A 54 13.12 -0.08 2.25
CA LYS A 54 13.91 0.90 3.00
C LYS A 54 13.01 1.76 3.89
N CYS A 55 11.84 2.18 3.38
CA CYS A 55 10.95 3.12 4.06
C CYS A 55 9.94 2.45 5.00
N TYR A 56 9.52 1.23 4.70
CA TYR A 56 8.46 0.51 5.39
C TYR A 56 8.94 -0.85 5.90
N ARG A 57 9.78 -0.80 6.94
CA ARG A 57 10.15 -1.99 7.70
C ARG A 57 9.65 -1.84 9.14
N PRO A 58 9.19 -2.95 9.74
CA PRO A 58 8.82 -2.93 11.15
C PRO A 58 9.99 -2.41 12.00
N SER A 59 9.69 -1.52 12.90
CA SER A 59 10.63 -1.03 13.90
C SER A 59 9.98 -1.04 15.27
N TYR A 60 10.76 -1.35 16.30
CA TYR A 60 10.29 -1.42 17.68
C TYR A 60 11.24 -0.68 18.59
N VAL A 61 10.67 -0.11 19.64
CA VAL A 61 11.41 0.45 20.77
C VAL A 61 11.19 -0.46 21.96
N ARG A 62 12.28 -0.81 22.63
CA ARG A 62 12.24 -1.52 23.89
C ARG A 62 12.54 -0.55 25.02
N THR A 63 11.57 -0.38 25.93
CA THR A 63 11.71 0.43 27.13
C THR A 63 11.52 -0.47 28.33
N GLY A 64 12.64 -0.93 28.92
CA GLY A 64 12.60 -1.91 30.00
C GLY A 64 12.03 -3.27 29.54
N GLU A 65 10.98 -3.74 30.18
CA GLU A 65 10.31 -5.00 29.85
C GLU A 65 9.24 -4.85 28.77
N VAL A 66 8.88 -3.61 28.39
CA VAL A 66 7.85 -3.33 27.39
C VAL A 66 8.48 -3.14 26.02
N THR A 67 8.04 -3.94 25.04
CA THR A 67 8.38 -3.77 23.64
C THR A 67 7.16 -3.26 22.90
N GLY A 68 7.28 -2.08 22.30
CA GLY A 68 6.24 -1.48 21.46
C GLY A 68 6.71 -1.31 20.02
N PHE A 69 5.78 -1.41 19.06
CA PHE A 69 6.06 -1.06 17.67
C PHE A 69 6.01 0.45 17.49
N VAL A 70 7.06 1.02 16.93
CA VAL A 70 7.06 2.40 16.42
C VAL A 70 6.48 2.44 15.02
N ASN A 71 6.78 1.42 14.21
CA ASN A 71 6.23 1.23 12.89
C ASN A 71 5.97 -0.27 12.68
N ASN A 72 4.74 -0.62 12.32
CA ASN A 72 4.32 -1.99 12.01
C ASN A 72 4.06 -2.20 10.52
N GLN A 73 4.37 -1.22 9.69
CA GLN A 73 4.16 -1.33 8.25
C GLN A 73 5.18 -2.27 7.63
N GLN A 74 4.71 -3.06 6.69
CA GLN A 74 5.48 -4.07 5.97
C GLN A 74 5.21 -3.98 4.49
N VAL A 75 6.14 -4.51 3.68
CA VAL A 75 5.97 -4.64 2.25
C VAL A 75 5.69 -6.09 1.92
N LYS A 76 4.60 -6.34 1.19
CA LYS A 76 4.24 -7.64 0.63
C LYS A 76 4.44 -7.58 -0.88
N LYS A 77 5.12 -8.59 -1.42
CA LYS A 77 5.32 -8.78 -2.87
C LYS A 77 4.52 -9.98 -3.34
N GLU A 78 3.79 -9.79 -4.42
CA GLU A 78 3.07 -10.84 -5.14
C GLU A 78 3.44 -10.77 -6.62
N VAL A 79 3.69 -11.92 -7.24
CA VAL A 79 4.00 -12.01 -8.66
C VAL A 79 2.99 -12.96 -9.30
N SER A 80 2.25 -12.48 -10.29
CA SER A 80 1.28 -13.27 -11.02
C SER A 80 1.15 -12.78 -12.45
N ASN A 81 0.99 -13.70 -13.41
CA ASN A 81 0.73 -13.38 -14.82
C ASN A 81 1.72 -12.36 -15.43
N GLY A 82 2.99 -12.37 -14.99
CA GLY A 82 4.01 -11.46 -15.47
C GLY A 82 3.90 -10.02 -14.91
N ALA A 83 3.05 -9.80 -13.93
CA ALA A 83 2.97 -8.57 -13.16
C ALA A 83 3.50 -8.75 -11.75
N THR A 84 4.09 -7.70 -11.20
CA THR A 84 4.53 -7.63 -9.80
C THR A 84 3.65 -6.61 -9.06
N GLU A 85 3.07 -7.04 -7.97
CA GLU A 85 2.37 -6.18 -7.02
C GLU A 85 3.19 -6.02 -5.74
N LEU A 86 3.30 -4.79 -5.27
CA LEU A 86 3.96 -4.44 -4.01
C LEU A 86 2.95 -3.67 -3.15
N SER A 87 2.60 -4.22 -1.99
CA SER A 87 1.67 -3.59 -1.07
C SER A 87 2.36 -3.17 0.21
N VAL A 88 2.09 -1.94 0.67
CA VAL A 88 2.44 -1.49 2.02
C VAL A 88 1.22 -1.66 2.90
N TYR A 89 1.35 -2.42 3.97
CA TYR A 89 0.26 -2.75 4.87
C TYR A 89 0.74 -2.87 6.32
N SER A 90 -0.18 -2.76 7.27
CA SER A 90 0.04 -3.09 8.67
C SER A 90 -0.78 -4.34 9.01
N PRO A 91 -0.14 -5.44 9.48
CA PRO A 91 -0.85 -6.71 9.68
C PRO A 91 -1.73 -6.73 10.92
N SER A 92 -1.51 -5.87 11.89
CA SER A 92 -2.22 -5.90 13.18
C SER A 92 -2.14 -4.59 13.94
N GLY A 93 -2.97 -4.48 14.98
CA GLY A 93 -2.97 -3.35 15.91
C GLY A 93 -3.83 -2.17 15.45
N THR A 94 -3.73 -1.07 16.19
CA THR A 94 -4.38 0.19 15.83
C THR A 94 -3.79 0.70 14.51
N GLY A 95 -4.58 0.72 13.45
CA GLY A 95 -4.11 1.09 12.12
C GLY A 95 -3.72 -0.10 11.24
N ALA A 96 -4.20 -1.31 11.57
CA ALA A 96 -4.15 -2.44 10.64
C ALA A 96 -4.89 -2.09 9.34
N GLY A 97 -4.32 -2.51 8.21
CA GLY A 97 -4.90 -2.26 6.89
C GLY A 97 -3.87 -2.00 5.80
N TYR A 98 -4.35 -1.70 4.60
CA TYR A 98 -3.55 -1.44 3.42
C TYR A 98 -3.45 0.06 3.14
N PHE A 99 -2.25 0.55 2.87
CA PHE A 99 -1.99 1.98 2.66
C PHE A 99 -1.59 2.33 1.25
N LEU A 100 -0.89 1.42 0.57
CA LEU A 100 -0.36 1.64 -0.76
C LEU A 100 -0.31 0.31 -1.51
N ASN A 101 -0.66 0.34 -2.80
CA ASN A 101 -0.44 -0.77 -3.72
C ASN A 101 0.22 -0.24 -4.98
N VAL A 102 1.27 -0.91 -5.44
CA VAL A 102 1.99 -0.62 -6.68
C VAL A 102 1.87 -1.82 -7.59
N LEU A 103 1.26 -1.63 -8.75
CA LEU A 103 1.19 -2.64 -9.81
C LEU A 103 2.21 -2.30 -10.88
N ILE A 104 3.10 -3.23 -11.18
CA ILE A 104 4.13 -3.13 -12.22
C ILE A 104 3.92 -4.28 -13.19
N SER A 105 3.74 -3.97 -14.46
CA SER A 105 3.46 -4.96 -15.51
C SER A 105 4.26 -4.68 -16.77
N LYS A 106 4.36 -5.67 -17.63
CA LYS A 106 4.85 -5.45 -19.00
C LYS A 106 3.93 -4.47 -19.72
N GLY A 107 4.52 -3.58 -20.45
CA GLY A 107 3.83 -2.61 -21.28
C GLY A 107 3.65 -3.10 -22.72
N ASP A 108 3.70 -2.16 -23.64
CA ASP A 108 3.52 -2.36 -25.08
C ASP A 108 4.70 -1.81 -25.89
N SER A 109 4.53 -1.66 -27.20
CA SER A 109 5.58 -1.16 -28.09
C SER A 109 6.05 0.27 -27.77
N SER A 110 5.21 1.07 -27.13
CA SER A 110 5.53 2.46 -26.75
C SER A 110 6.09 2.58 -25.34
N CYS A 111 5.94 1.54 -24.53
CA CYS A 111 6.22 1.55 -23.10
C CYS A 111 6.56 0.14 -22.63
N LYS A 112 7.82 -0.16 -22.38
CA LYS A 112 8.23 -1.52 -21.99
C LYS A 112 7.63 -1.96 -20.67
N THR A 113 7.50 -1.03 -19.73
CA THR A 113 6.97 -1.31 -18.38
C THR A 113 6.00 -0.22 -17.97
N LYS A 114 4.85 -0.64 -17.47
CA LYS A 114 3.82 0.21 -16.91
C LYS A 114 3.77 0.05 -15.40
N MET A 115 3.59 1.16 -14.70
CA MET A 115 3.39 1.18 -13.26
C MET A 115 2.19 2.05 -12.91
N SER A 116 1.32 1.55 -12.07
CA SER A 116 0.25 2.32 -11.43
C SER A 116 0.31 2.16 -9.92
N VAL A 117 -0.12 3.19 -9.21
CA VAL A 117 -0.10 3.23 -7.74
C VAL A 117 -1.49 3.58 -7.23
N THR A 118 -1.95 2.86 -6.23
CA THR A 118 -3.17 3.19 -5.49
C THR A 118 -2.79 3.53 -4.05
N ALA A 119 -3.21 4.69 -3.58
CA ALA A 119 -2.93 5.19 -2.24
C ALA A 119 -4.21 5.31 -1.43
N TYR A 120 -4.16 4.99 -0.14
CA TYR A 120 -5.29 5.00 0.79
C TYR A 120 -6.00 6.38 0.82
N ASN A 121 -5.23 7.48 0.90
CA ASN A 121 -5.78 8.82 0.97
C ASN A 121 -4.80 9.87 0.41
N PHE A 122 -5.21 11.14 0.45
CA PHE A 122 -4.40 12.26 -0.08
C PHE A 122 -3.02 12.39 0.58
N ALA A 123 -2.87 12.02 1.85
CA ALA A 123 -1.56 12.08 2.52
C ALA A 123 -0.57 11.06 1.94
N TRP A 124 -1.08 9.94 1.43
CA TRP A 124 -0.29 8.91 0.77
C TRP A 124 -0.03 9.18 -0.73
N VAL A 125 -0.78 10.08 -1.36
CA VAL A 125 -0.55 10.49 -2.77
C VAL A 125 0.84 11.09 -3.00
N ARG A 126 1.45 11.68 -1.96
CA ARG A 126 2.84 12.18 -2.00
C ARG A 126 3.87 11.09 -2.37
N HIS A 127 3.53 9.81 -2.15
CA HIS A 127 4.38 8.68 -2.53
C HIS A 127 4.46 8.47 -4.04
N PHE A 128 3.49 8.91 -4.82
CA PHE A 128 3.47 8.73 -6.28
C PHE A 128 4.73 9.27 -6.94
N LYS A 129 5.11 10.50 -6.60
CA LYS A 129 6.33 11.13 -7.12
C LYS A 129 7.58 10.36 -6.70
N LYS A 130 7.65 9.92 -5.44
CA LYS A 130 8.79 9.18 -4.90
C LYS A 130 8.94 7.81 -5.53
N LEU A 131 7.84 7.12 -5.75
CA LEU A 131 7.82 5.82 -6.44
C LEU A 131 8.25 5.95 -7.89
N ASN A 132 7.75 6.97 -8.61
CA ASN A 132 8.19 7.25 -9.97
C ASN A 132 9.69 7.57 -10.05
N GLU A 133 10.22 8.36 -9.11
CA GLU A 133 11.65 8.68 -9.01
C GLU A 133 12.48 7.41 -8.76
N SER A 134 12.06 6.57 -7.81
CA SER A 134 12.73 5.31 -7.52
C SER A 134 12.67 4.34 -8.70
N ALA A 135 11.54 4.21 -9.37
CA ALA A 135 11.37 3.38 -10.56
C ALA A 135 12.33 3.77 -11.69
N ASN A 136 12.64 5.06 -11.83
CA ASN A 136 13.64 5.59 -12.76
C ASN A 136 15.09 5.43 -12.28
N GLY A 137 15.33 4.82 -11.12
CA GLY A 137 16.66 4.57 -10.57
C GLY A 137 17.19 5.64 -9.62
N GLY A 138 16.34 6.60 -9.22
CA GLY A 138 16.66 7.55 -8.15
C GLY A 138 16.60 6.91 -6.76
N ASP A 139 17.14 7.58 -5.76
CA ASP A 139 17.06 7.19 -4.35
C ASP A 139 16.35 8.29 -3.51
N PRO A 140 15.04 8.43 -3.66
CA PRO A 140 14.31 9.47 -2.94
C PRO A 140 14.28 9.22 -1.43
N TRP A 141 14.17 10.31 -0.67
CA TRP A 141 13.97 10.26 0.78
C TRP A 141 12.63 9.61 1.12
N CYS A 142 12.62 8.84 2.21
CA CYS A 142 11.37 8.30 2.75
C CYS A 142 10.45 9.45 3.17
N PRO A 143 9.16 9.39 2.82
CA PRO A 143 8.19 10.37 3.31
C PRO A 143 8.02 10.21 4.83
N LEU A 144 8.02 11.32 5.53
CA LEU A 144 7.71 11.40 6.96
C LEU A 144 6.20 11.36 7.18
#